data_84e222bdbea8846d23239b139e3f4acc
#
_entry.id   84e222bdbea8846d23239b139e3f4acc
#
_cell.length_a   1.000
_cell.length_b   1.000
_cell.length_c   1.000
_cell.angle_alpha   90.00
_cell.angle_beta   90.00
_cell.angle_gamma   90.00
#
_symmetry.space_group_name_H-M   'P 1'
#
loop_
_entity.id
_entity.type
_entity.pdbx_description
1 polymer ?
#
loop_
_entity_poly.entity_id
_entity_poly.type
_entity_poly.pdbx_seq_one_letter_code
_entity_poly.pdbx_strand_id
1 'polypeptide(L)'
;MSPEQLKRTPRWRYVVPNAVTCIGLLIGLASISSALKGDYLNAAWLIILCAVLDKLDGTLARMLKATSQIGMQLDSFSDFVSFGIAPAALAFTLIQGNPPDSGAGPYAPWHNEWMSYLNHVLCAAFVLCAAIRLAKFNVVTDAAVDRTGNTVFYGIPSTAAGAFVAAAVVVGLKYQYTDILHYLPYSMPAFGLLMVLNFPIPKISDRKSNLANGTLLINGILGSICGMFRLWPEYLFFMIGGFMVTAIVWSITYHKTLEPKRLDPYPN
;
A
#
# COMPACT_ATOMS: atom_id res chain seq x y z
N MET A 1 9.72 2.27 29.91
CA MET A 1 11.19 2.24 29.76
C MET A 1 11.77 3.33 30.65
N SER A 2 12.69 2.98 31.57
CA SER A 2 13.34 3.96 32.43
C SER A 2 14.29 4.86 31.64
N PRO A 3 14.55 6.11 32.09
CA PRO A 3 15.49 7.03 31.40
C PRO A 3 16.91 6.48 31.24
N GLU A 4 17.31 5.49 32.03
CA GLU A 4 18.60 4.84 31.95
C GLU A 4 18.72 3.83 30.79
N GLN A 5 17.60 3.27 30.30
CA GLN A 5 17.61 2.36 29.14
C GLN A 5 17.71 3.09 27.80
N LEU A 6 17.43 4.38 27.76
CA LEU A 6 17.65 5.25 26.61
C LEU A 6 19.12 5.55 26.31
N LYS A 7 20.03 5.17 27.21
CA LYS A 7 21.43 5.64 27.17
C LYS A 7 22.38 4.85 26.26
N ARG A 8 22.00 3.76 25.55
CA ARG A 8 23.01 2.95 24.82
C ARG A 8 22.57 2.18 23.58
N THR A 9 21.53 2.58 22.88
CA THR A 9 21.33 2.01 21.53
C THR A 9 22.26 2.70 20.54
N PRO A 10 23.21 2.00 19.92
CA PRO A 10 24.16 2.61 19.00
C PRO A 10 23.37 3.19 17.81
N ARG A 11 23.67 4.43 17.41
CA ARG A 11 22.97 5.21 16.38
C ARG A 11 22.83 4.48 15.05
N TRP A 12 23.77 3.62 14.68
CA TRP A 12 23.72 2.83 13.45
C TRP A 12 22.49 1.93 13.34
N ARG A 13 21.91 1.48 14.47
CA ARG A 13 20.70 0.64 14.45
C ARG A 13 19.50 1.36 13.85
N TYR A 14 19.40 2.66 14.00
CA TYR A 14 18.36 3.48 13.41
C TYR A 14 18.65 3.80 11.94
N VAL A 15 19.92 3.83 11.55
CA VAL A 15 20.32 4.17 10.18
C VAL A 15 19.89 3.08 9.19
N VAL A 16 20.03 1.80 9.59
CA VAL A 16 19.75 0.67 8.68
C VAL A 16 18.27 0.64 8.21
N PRO A 17 17.24 0.60 9.09
CA PRO A 17 15.86 0.61 8.63
C PRO A 17 15.52 1.91 7.88
N ASN A 18 15.94 3.07 8.37
CA ASN A 18 15.68 4.34 7.69
C ASN A 18 16.31 4.40 6.29
N ALA A 19 17.48 3.79 6.08
CA ALA A 19 18.09 3.69 4.76
C ALA A 19 17.25 2.84 3.80
N VAL A 20 16.68 1.73 4.27
CA VAL A 20 15.78 0.89 3.45
C VAL A 20 14.51 1.66 3.09
N THR A 21 13.92 2.40 4.03
CA THR A 21 12.77 3.28 3.77
C THR A 21 13.12 4.37 2.73
N CYS A 22 14.30 5.01 2.85
CA CYS A 22 14.77 5.98 1.84
C CYS A 22 14.94 5.34 0.46
N ILE A 23 15.47 4.13 0.37
CA ILE A 23 15.58 3.38 -0.88
C ILE A 23 14.18 3.11 -1.45
N GLY A 24 13.22 2.69 -0.63
CA GLY A 24 11.82 2.53 -1.02
C GLY A 24 11.23 3.81 -1.62
N LEU A 25 11.43 4.95 -0.96
CA LEU A 25 11.00 6.26 -1.47
C LEU A 25 11.62 6.59 -2.84
N LEU A 26 12.93 6.37 -3.01
CA LEU A 26 13.61 6.60 -4.29
C LEU A 26 13.09 5.68 -5.40
N ILE A 27 12.79 4.42 -5.08
CA ILE A 27 12.18 3.48 -6.03
C ILE A 27 10.74 3.90 -6.38
N GLY A 28 9.97 4.42 -5.42
CA GLY A 28 8.65 5.00 -5.67
C GLY A 28 8.71 6.17 -6.66
N LEU A 29 9.68 7.08 -6.49
CA LEU A 29 9.94 8.16 -7.44
C LEU A 29 10.39 7.65 -8.82
N ALA A 30 11.23 6.59 -8.85
CA ALA A 30 11.63 5.95 -10.10
C ALA A 30 10.44 5.30 -10.81
N SER A 31 9.47 4.74 -10.06
CA SER A 31 8.22 4.22 -10.62
C SER A 31 7.42 5.32 -11.33
N ILE A 32 7.25 6.47 -10.68
CA ILE A 32 6.56 7.63 -11.28
C ILE A 32 7.29 8.06 -12.57
N SER A 33 8.62 8.16 -12.53
CA SER A 33 9.41 8.51 -13.72
C SER A 33 9.24 7.50 -14.85
N SER A 34 9.19 6.19 -14.54
CA SER A 34 8.94 5.13 -15.53
C SER A 34 7.55 5.23 -16.13
N ALA A 35 6.52 5.49 -15.31
CA ALA A 35 5.15 5.68 -15.76
C ALA A 35 5.02 6.87 -16.73
N LEU A 36 5.66 8.00 -16.42
CA LEU A 36 5.71 9.19 -17.28
C LEU A 36 6.43 8.96 -18.61
N LYS A 37 7.38 8.01 -18.66
CA LYS A 37 8.07 7.59 -19.89
C LYS A 37 7.32 6.51 -20.67
N GLY A 38 6.20 6.02 -20.15
CA GLY A 38 5.41 4.96 -20.75
C GLY A 38 5.91 3.53 -20.49
N ASP A 39 6.90 3.36 -19.66
CA ASP A 39 7.34 2.05 -19.21
C ASP A 39 6.46 1.57 -18.03
N TYR A 40 5.18 1.32 -18.35
CA TYR A 40 4.15 0.97 -17.36
C TYR A 40 4.45 -0.34 -16.65
N LEU A 41 5.02 -1.32 -17.37
CA LEU A 41 5.36 -2.60 -16.79
C LEU A 41 6.44 -2.46 -15.72
N ASN A 42 7.49 -1.71 -16.02
CA ASN A 42 8.55 -1.44 -15.03
C ASN A 42 8.03 -0.59 -13.87
N ALA A 43 7.23 0.45 -14.16
CA ALA A 43 6.61 1.28 -13.12
C ALA A 43 5.79 0.43 -12.13
N ALA A 44 4.96 -0.49 -12.62
CA ALA A 44 4.16 -1.37 -11.78
C ALA A 44 5.04 -2.33 -10.94
N TRP A 45 6.09 -2.91 -11.52
CA TRP A 45 7.01 -3.75 -10.77
C TRP A 45 7.80 -3.00 -9.70
N LEU A 46 8.14 -1.73 -9.93
CA LEU A 46 8.79 -0.88 -8.93
C LEU A 46 7.86 -0.60 -7.74
N ILE A 47 6.55 -0.41 -7.95
CA ILE A 47 5.57 -0.30 -6.84
C ILE A 47 5.50 -1.59 -6.02
N ILE A 48 5.48 -2.74 -6.69
CA ILE A 48 5.49 -4.04 -6.02
C ILE A 48 6.79 -4.22 -5.22
N LEU A 49 7.92 -3.80 -5.75
CA LEU A 49 9.21 -3.81 -5.04
C LEU A 49 9.18 -2.89 -3.81
N CYS A 50 8.55 -1.71 -3.90
CA CYS A 50 8.35 -0.85 -2.72
C CYS A 50 7.58 -1.58 -1.61
N ALA A 51 6.55 -2.37 -1.94
CA ALA A 51 5.80 -3.13 -0.94
C ALA A 51 6.65 -4.24 -0.26
N VAL A 52 7.63 -4.79 -0.97
CA VAL A 52 8.61 -5.73 -0.39
C VAL A 52 9.56 -4.99 0.57
N LEU A 53 10.06 -3.82 0.17
CA LEU A 53 10.99 -3.02 0.97
C LEU A 53 10.33 -2.47 2.24
N ASP A 54 9.09 -1.97 2.16
CA ASP A 54 8.27 -1.53 3.28
C ASP A 54 8.12 -2.65 4.35
N LYS A 55 7.86 -3.87 3.91
CA LYS A 55 7.80 -5.01 4.83
C LYS A 55 9.17 -5.34 5.45
N LEU A 56 10.25 -5.14 4.69
CA LEU A 56 11.62 -5.39 5.16
C LEU A 56 12.07 -4.35 6.20
N ASP A 57 11.85 -3.05 5.97
CA ASP A 57 12.29 -2.00 6.91
C ASP A 57 11.52 -2.08 8.24
N GLY A 58 10.20 -2.29 8.19
CA GLY A 58 9.41 -2.54 9.40
C GLY A 58 9.85 -3.79 10.17
N THR A 59 10.30 -4.84 9.48
CA THR A 59 10.83 -6.04 10.11
C THR A 59 12.21 -5.76 10.73
N LEU A 60 13.11 -5.08 10.00
CA LEU A 60 14.42 -4.67 10.48
C LEU A 60 14.33 -3.75 11.70
N ALA A 61 13.42 -2.76 11.67
CA ALA A 61 13.20 -1.84 12.79
C ALA A 61 12.80 -2.60 14.07
N ARG A 62 11.90 -3.60 13.95
CA ARG A 62 11.50 -4.46 15.09
C ARG A 62 12.63 -5.36 15.57
N MET A 63 13.36 -6.01 14.66
CA MET A 63 14.48 -6.91 15.01
C MET A 63 15.61 -6.15 15.71
N LEU A 64 15.93 -4.95 15.24
CA LEU A 64 16.99 -4.10 15.80
C LEU A 64 16.52 -3.31 17.04
N LYS A 65 15.23 -3.39 17.41
CA LYS A 65 14.60 -2.55 18.45
C LYS A 65 14.91 -1.06 18.23
N ALA A 66 14.83 -0.60 16.98
CA ALA A 66 15.25 0.70 16.51
C ALA A 66 14.07 1.53 15.95
N THR A 67 12.91 1.45 16.58
CA THR A 67 11.77 2.30 16.25
C THR A 67 12.03 3.73 16.73
N SER A 68 11.82 4.74 15.86
CA SER A 68 11.98 6.16 16.17
C SER A 68 10.84 6.97 15.57
N GLN A 69 10.53 8.13 16.16
CA GLN A 69 9.50 9.03 15.61
C GLN A 69 9.86 9.51 14.20
N ILE A 70 11.14 9.83 13.97
CA ILE A 70 11.63 10.23 12.63
C ILE A 70 11.44 9.09 11.64
N GLY A 71 11.78 7.84 12.02
CA GLY A 71 11.59 6.66 11.18
C GLY A 71 10.11 6.45 10.80
N MET A 72 9.19 6.59 11.75
CA MET A 72 7.74 6.47 11.47
C MET A 72 7.23 7.56 10.51
N GLN A 73 7.72 8.79 10.63
CA GLN A 73 7.34 9.85 9.69
C GLN A 73 7.94 9.61 8.30
N LEU A 74 9.21 9.19 8.22
CA LEU A 74 9.87 8.86 6.97
C LEU A 74 9.17 7.70 6.24
N ASP A 75 8.76 6.67 6.98
CA ASP A 75 7.96 5.54 6.52
C ASP A 75 6.62 6.02 5.92
N SER A 76 5.91 6.90 6.65
CA SER A 76 4.66 7.49 6.14
C SER A 76 4.85 8.29 4.85
N PHE A 77 5.95 9.04 4.70
CA PHE A 77 6.26 9.74 3.45
C PHE A 77 6.59 8.77 2.32
N SER A 78 7.37 7.73 2.61
CA SER A 78 7.69 6.67 1.65
C SER A 78 6.42 5.96 1.16
N ASP A 79 5.54 5.58 2.09
CA ASP A 79 4.25 4.96 1.82
C ASP A 79 3.36 5.85 0.95
N PHE A 80 3.29 7.15 1.27
CA PHE A 80 2.48 8.10 0.52
C PHE A 80 2.94 8.21 -0.93
N VAL A 81 4.25 8.29 -1.17
CA VAL A 81 4.81 8.33 -2.52
C VAL A 81 4.62 7.01 -3.24
N SER A 82 4.97 5.89 -2.60
CA SER A 82 5.02 4.58 -3.24
C SER A 82 3.64 3.94 -3.45
N PHE A 83 2.67 4.19 -2.55
CA PHE A 83 1.35 3.54 -2.58
C PHE A 83 0.18 4.52 -2.73
N GLY A 84 0.42 5.83 -2.61
CA GLY A 84 -0.54 6.88 -2.93
C GLY A 84 -0.29 7.47 -4.31
N ILE A 85 0.86 8.12 -4.51
CA ILE A 85 1.14 8.89 -5.72
C ILE A 85 1.53 7.98 -6.88
N ALA A 86 2.44 7.01 -6.70
CA ALA A 86 2.95 6.20 -7.79
C ALA A 86 1.88 5.34 -8.49
N PRO A 87 0.96 4.64 -7.78
CA PRO A 87 -0.15 3.92 -8.42
C PRO A 87 -1.13 4.85 -9.15
N ALA A 88 -1.38 6.05 -8.59
CA ALA A 88 -2.22 7.04 -9.23
C ALA A 88 -1.58 7.58 -10.52
N ALA A 89 -0.29 7.89 -10.48
CA ALA A 89 0.48 8.33 -11.65
C ALA A 89 0.51 7.23 -12.74
N LEU A 90 0.68 5.97 -12.34
CA LEU A 90 0.66 4.83 -13.24
C LEU A 90 -0.71 4.69 -13.92
N ALA A 91 -1.81 4.68 -13.16
CA ALA A 91 -3.16 4.58 -13.71
C ALA A 91 -3.51 5.78 -14.60
N PHE A 92 -3.10 6.97 -14.18
CA PHE A 92 -3.32 8.21 -14.92
C PHE A 92 -2.64 8.21 -16.28
N THR A 93 -1.32 7.93 -16.30
CA THR A 93 -0.51 7.95 -17.54
C THR A 93 -0.88 6.83 -18.50
N LEU A 94 -1.28 5.67 -17.97
CA LEU A 94 -1.72 4.53 -18.77
C LEU A 94 -2.99 4.86 -19.59
N ILE A 95 -3.89 5.68 -19.08
CA ILE A 95 -5.13 6.11 -19.76
C ILE A 95 -4.89 7.32 -20.65
N GLN A 96 -4.10 8.30 -20.20
CA GLN A 96 -3.79 9.50 -20.98
C GLN A 96 -2.93 9.21 -22.22
N GLY A 97 -2.22 8.10 -22.19
CA GLY A 97 -1.23 7.76 -23.20
C GLY A 97 0.09 8.49 -23.02
N ASN A 98 1.06 8.07 -23.79
CA ASN A 98 2.40 8.64 -23.79
C ASN A 98 2.51 9.86 -24.67
N PRO A 99 3.55 10.69 -24.43
CA PRO A 99 4.00 11.66 -25.42
C PRO A 99 4.21 11.01 -26.78
N PRO A 100 3.98 11.71 -27.90
CA PRO A 100 4.03 11.17 -29.25
C PRO A 100 5.34 10.44 -29.60
N ASP A 101 6.42 10.79 -28.92
CA ASP A 101 7.77 10.29 -29.20
C ASP A 101 8.11 8.93 -28.56
N SER A 102 7.25 8.37 -27.71
CA SER A 102 7.55 7.16 -26.95
C SER A 102 7.30 5.84 -27.70
N GLY A 103 6.65 5.89 -28.86
CA GLY A 103 6.33 4.69 -29.67
C GLY A 103 5.32 3.72 -29.06
N ALA A 104 4.97 3.92 -27.79
CA ALA A 104 3.95 3.14 -27.09
C ALA A 104 2.62 3.90 -27.15
N GLY A 105 1.69 3.41 -27.95
CA GLY A 105 0.33 3.93 -27.96
C GLY A 105 -0.37 3.77 -26.62
N PRO A 106 -1.43 4.55 -26.35
CA PRO A 106 -2.22 4.39 -25.14
C PRO A 106 -2.87 3.01 -25.14
N TYR A 107 -2.68 2.27 -24.06
CA TYR A 107 -3.24 0.91 -23.92
C TYR A 107 -4.78 0.91 -23.82
N ALA A 108 -5.37 2.00 -23.36
CA ALA A 108 -6.82 2.14 -23.22
C ALA A 108 -7.23 3.61 -23.23
N PRO A 109 -7.08 4.36 -24.34
CA PRO A 109 -7.25 5.80 -24.34
C PRO A 109 -8.72 6.20 -24.10
N TRP A 110 -8.90 7.16 -23.19
CA TRP A 110 -10.15 7.87 -23.07
C TRP A 110 -10.12 9.06 -24.05
N HIS A 111 -10.82 8.93 -25.17
CA HIS A 111 -10.69 9.83 -26.30
C HIS A 111 -11.35 11.22 -26.13
N ASN A 112 -12.15 11.42 -25.07
CA ASN A 112 -12.86 12.68 -24.83
C ASN A 112 -12.16 13.52 -23.76
N GLU A 113 -12.11 14.84 -23.96
CA GLU A 113 -11.57 15.78 -22.96
C GLU A 113 -12.24 15.59 -21.59
N TRP A 114 -13.57 15.41 -21.55
CA TRP A 114 -14.32 15.13 -20.34
C TRP A 114 -13.80 13.87 -19.61
N MET A 115 -13.53 12.81 -20.32
CA MET A 115 -12.95 11.57 -19.75
C MET A 115 -11.54 11.80 -19.19
N SER A 116 -10.76 12.67 -19.83
CA SER A 116 -9.45 13.08 -19.32
C SER A 116 -9.58 13.81 -17.98
N TYR A 117 -10.48 14.78 -17.86
CA TYR A 117 -10.76 15.45 -16.58
C TYR A 117 -11.25 14.48 -15.51
N LEU A 118 -12.12 13.53 -15.88
CA LEU A 118 -12.60 12.51 -14.97
C LEU A 118 -11.45 11.66 -14.44
N ASN A 119 -10.50 11.22 -15.31
CA ASN A 119 -9.32 10.48 -14.90
C ASN A 119 -8.48 11.24 -13.85
N HIS A 120 -8.27 12.55 -14.05
CA HIS A 120 -7.59 13.40 -13.07
C HIS A 120 -8.29 13.37 -11.70
N VAL A 121 -9.62 13.55 -11.70
CA VAL A 121 -10.41 13.57 -10.47
C VAL A 121 -10.36 12.23 -9.74
N LEU A 122 -10.50 11.12 -10.47
CA LEU A 122 -10.49 9.77 -9.90
C LEU A 122 -9.13 9.43 -9.28
N CYS A 123 -8.04 9.72 -9.98
CA CYS A 123 -6.68 9.50 -9.48
C CYS A 123 -6.35 10.44 -8.30
N ALA A 124 -6.75 11.71 -8.38
CA ALA A 124 -6.56 12.67 -7.29
C ALA A 124 -7.33 12.26 -6.02
N ALA A 125 -8.57 11.76 -6.17
CA ALA A 125 -9.35 11.25 -5.05
C ALA A 125 -8.66 10.08 -4.34
N PHE A 126 -8.03 9.16 -5.08
CA PHE A 126 -7.24 8.08 -4.50
C PHE A 126 -6.06 8.61 -3.69
N VAL A 127 -5.27 9.55 -4.24
CA VAL A 127 -4.13 10.16 -3.56
C VAL A 127 -4.57 10.86 -2.28
N LEU A 128 -5.67 11.62 -2.34
CA LEU A 128 -6.24 12.30 -1.17
C LEU A 128 -6.65 11.30 -0.08
N CYS A 129 -7.34 10.23 -0.45
CA CYS A 129 -7.71 9.18 0.49
C CYS A 129 -6.49 8.50 1.11
N ALA A 130 -5.42 8.24 0.34
CA ALA A 130 -4.18 7.69 0.86
C ALA A 130 -3.52 8.65 1.88
N ALA A 131 -3.48 9.96 1.60
CA ALA A 131 -2.98 10.97 2.52
C ALA A 131 -3.78 11.01 3.83
N ILE A 132 -5.13 11.04 3.74
CA ILE A 132 -6.02 11.05 4.91
C ILE A 132 -5.81 9.78 5.74
N ARG A 133 -5.69 8.62 5.09
CA ARG A 133 -5.44 7.34 5.77
C ARG A 133 -4.14 7.38 6.57
N LEU A 134 -3.03 7.81 5.94
CA LEU A 134 -1.73 7.85 6.61
C LEU A 134 -1.71 8.85 7.76
N ALA A 135 -2.28 10.04 7.57
CA ALA A 135 -2.44 11.03 8.64
C ALA A 135 -3.25 10.46 9.81
N LYS A 136 -4.38 9.79 9.53
CA LYS A 136 -5.21 9.15 10.55
C LYS A 136 -4.47 8.02 11.28
N PHE A 137 -3.72 7.19 10.54
CA PHE A 137 -2.92 6.11 11.12
C PHE A 137 -1.89 6.65 12.12
N ASN A 138 -1.18 7.74 11.78
CA ASN A 138 -0.19 8.35 12.65
C ASN A 138 -0.79 8.92 13.94
N VAL A 139 -2.01 9.47 13.89
CA VAL A 139 -2.71 10.01 15.08
C VAL A 139 -3.29 8.88 15.93
N VAL A 140 -3.83 7.83 15.31
CA VAL A 140 -4.58 6.76 16.01
C VAL A 140 -3.66 5.68 16.59
N THR A 141 -2.45 5.51 16.05
CA THR A 141 -1.51 4.47 16.53
C THR A 141 -1.13 4.66 18.01
N ASP A 142 -1.18 5.88 18.51
CA ASP A 142 -0.95 6.18 19.94
C ASP A 142 -2.18 5.87 20.82
N ALA A 143 -3.38 5.65 20.26
CA ALA A 143 -4.63 5.57 21.00
C ALA A 143 -5.39 4.22 20.86
N ALA A 144 -5.03 3.34 19.93
CA ALA A 144 -5.85 2.16 19.59
C ALA A 144 -5.46 0.90 20.37
N VAL A 145 -5.77 0.89 21.67
CA VAL A 145 -5.88 -0.35 22.44
C VAL A 145 -7.36 -0.63 22.70
N ASP A 146 -7.88 -1.71 22.11
CA ASP A 146 -9.23 -2.20 22.40
C ASP A 146 -9.38 -2.57 23.88
N ARG A 147 -10.64 -2.56 24.41
CA ARG A 147 -10.96 -3.00 25.77
C ARG A 147 -10.52 -4.44 26.10
N THR A 148 -10.23 -5.22 25.06
CA THR A 148 -9.71 -6.60 25.16
C THR A 148 -8.19 -6.69 25.07
N GLY A 149 -7.46 -5.56 24.92
CA GLY A 149 -6.00 -5.52 24.76
C GLY A 149 -5.50 -5.86 23.36
N ASN A 150 -6.39 -6.07 22.40
CA ASN A 150 -6.04 -6.35 20.99
C ASN A 150 -5.93 -5.06 20.19
N THR A 151 -4.85 -4.88 19.46
CA THR A 151 -4.71 -3.78 18.49
C THR A 151 -5.52 -4.10 17.24
N VAL A 152 -6.53 -3.29 16.93
CA VAL A 152 -7.38 -3.40 15.73
C VAL A 152 -6.91 -2.35 14.73
N PHE A 153 -6.68 -2.77 13.48
CA PHE A 153 -6.41 -1.85 12.39
C PHE A 153 -7.74 -1.45 11.72
N TYR A 154 -7.83 -0.18 11.29
CA TYR A 154 -9.00 0.33 10.59
C TYR A 154 -8.68 0.61 9.12
N GLY A 155 -9.53 0.13 8.21
CA GLY A 155 -9.41 0.31 6.77
C GLY A 155 -8.32 -0.52 6.10
N ILE A 156 -8.39 -0.67 4.76
CA ILE A 156 -7.41 -1.42 3.99
C ILE A 156 -6.04 -0.71 4.01
N PRO A 157 -4.91 -1.43 4.18
CA PRO A 157 -3.57 -0.85 4.08
C PRO A 157 -3.32 -0.17 2.74
N SER A 158 -2.70 1.03 2.73
CA SER A 158 -2.30 1.73 1.49
C SER A 158 -1.38 0.87 0.65
N THR A 159 -0.44 0.16 1.30
CA THR A 159 0.46 -0.80 0.67
C THR A 159 -0.30 -1.87 -0.12
N ALA A 160 -1.39 -2.44 0.46
CA ALA A 160 -2.20 -3.45 -0.22
C ALA A 160 -2.97 -2.86 -1.42
N ALA A 161 -3.58 -1.68 -1.27
CA ALA A 161 -4.31 -1.04 -2.35
C ALA A 161 -3.38 -0.62 -3.51
N GLY A 162 -2.24 0.03 -3.22
CA GLY A 162 -1.27 0.42 -4.24
C GLY A 162 -0.62 -0.77 -4.95
N ALA A 163 -0.24 -1.82 -4.19
CA ALA A 163 0.31 -3.04 -4.76
C ALA A 163 -0.72 -3.82 -5.59
N PHE A 164 -2.00 -3.80 -5.22
CA PHE A 164 -3.07 -4.41 -6.02
C PHE A 164 -3.25 -3.70 -7.36
N VAL A 165 -3.27 -2.37 -7.37
CA VAL A 165 -3.30 -1.58 -8.61
C VAL A 165 -2.12 -1.93 -9.51
N ALA A 166 -0.91 -2.00 -8.95
CA ALA A 166 0.29 -2.37 -9.69
C ALA A 166 0.21 -3.80 -10.24
N ALA A 167 -0.22 -4.77 -9.43
CA ALA A 167 -0.40 -6.15 -9.86
C ALA A 167 -1.46 -6.29 -10.97
N ALA A 168 -2.57 -5.53 -10.88
CA ALA A 168 -3.59 -5.48 -11.93
C ALA A 168 -3.02 -4.95 -13.25
N VAL A 169 -2.16 -3.92 -13.22
CA VAL A 169 -1.48 -3.40 -14.41
C VAL A 169 -0.54 -4.46 -14.99
N VAL A 170 0.28 -5.14 -14.16
CA VAL A 170 1.20 -6.19 -14.66
C VAL A 170 0.43 -7.32 -15.34
N VAL A 171 -0.65 -7.80 -14.71
CA VAL A 171 -1.50 -8.87 -15.28
C VAL A 171 -2.18 -8.39 -16.56
N GLY A 172 -2.78 -7.18 -16.54
CA GLY A 172 -3.43 -6.59 -17.71
C GLY A 172 -2.50 -6.45 -18.91
N LEU A 173 -1.27 -5.97 -18.68
CA LEU A 173 -0.27 -5.82 -19.75
C LEU A 173 0.25 -7.18 -20.24
N LYS A 174 0.51 -8.12 -19.31
CA LYS A 174 1.04 -9.45 -19.66
C LYS A 174 0.08 -10.26 -20.53
N TYR A 175 -1.20 -10.21 -20.23
CA TYR A 175 -2.24 -10.98 -20.92
C TYR A 175 -3.06 -10.15 -21.91
N GLN A 176 -2.68 -8.89 -22.11
CA GLN A 176 -3.37 -7.96 -23.02
C GLN A 176 -4.87 -7.80 -22.66
N TYR A 177 -5.21 -7.85 -21.38
CA TYR A 177 -6.56 -7.59 -20.88
C TYR A 177 -6.84 -6.08 -20.82
N THR A 178 -7.12 -5.50 -22.02
CA THR A 178 -7.37 -4.06 -22.18
C THR A 178 -8.52 -3.56 -21.32
N ASP A 179 -9.55 -4.38 -21.06
CA ASP A 179 -10.69 -4.02 -20.24
C ASP A 179 -10.30 -3.74 -18.78
N ILE A 180 -9.42 -4.57 -18.20
CA ILE A 180 -8.92 -4.35 -16.84
C ILE A 180 -8.21 -2.99 -16.76
N LEU A 181 -7.38 -2.68 -17.75
CA LEU A 181 -6.63 -1.44 -17.79
C LEU A 181 -7.54 -0.23 -18.01
N HIS A 182 -8.56 -0.37 -18.88
CA HIS A 182 -9.51 0.69 -19.18
C HIS A 182 -10.37 1.08 -17.97
N TYR A 183 -10.80 0.11 -17.17
CA TYR A 183 -11.64 0.35 -16.00
C TYR A 183 -10.85 0.62 -14.71
N LEU A 184 -9.52 0.54 -14.75
CA LEU A 184 -8.66 0.72 -13.57
C LEU A 184 -8.89 2.07 -12.86
N PRO A 185 -8.97 3.24 -13.54
CA PRO A 185 -9.20 4.52 -12.87
C PRO A 185 -10.52 4.59 -12.11
N TYR A 186 -11.58 3.93 -12.58
CA TYR A 186 -12.86 3.88 -11.87
C TYR A 186 -12.77 3.13 -10.54
N SER A 187 -11.86 2.15 -10.43
CA SER A 187 -11.61 1.41 -9.20
C SER A 187 -10.82 2.21 -8.15
N MET A 188 -10.08 3.25 -8.58
CA MET A 188 -9.22 4.04 -7.68
C MET A 188 -9.98 4.69 -6.51
N PRO A 189 -11.10 5.41 -6.72
CA PRO A 189 -11.85 5.99 -5.61
C PRO A 189 -12.43 4.93 -4.67
N ALA A 190 -12.84 3.77 -5.19
CA ALA A 190 -13.34 2.67 -4.37
C ALA A 190 -12.24 2.16 -3.41
N PHE A 191 -11.02 1.93 -3.91
CA PHE A 191 -9.88 1.58 -3.07
C PHE A 191 -9.54 2.71 -2.10
N GLY A 192 -9.60 3.97 -2.55
CA GLY A 192 -9.41 5.14 -1.69
C GLY A 192 -10.40 5.16 -0.53
N LEU A 193 -11.69 4.99 -0.80
CA LEU A 193 -12.72 4.92 0.24
C LEU A 193 -12.49 3.75 1.20
N LEU A 194 -12.13 2.57 0.69
CA LEU A 194 -11.81 1.40 1.52
C LEU A 194 -10.62 1.64 2.44
N MET A 195 -9.67 2.51 2.08
CA MET A 195 -8.56 2.91 2.94
C MET A 195 -9.01 3.82 4.10
N VAL A 196 -9.96 4.75 3.84
CA VAL A 196 -10.39 5.77 4.82
C VAL A 196 -11.50 5.26 5.75
N LEU A 197 -12.33 4.33 5.27
CA LEU A 197 -13.44 3.78 6.05
C LEU A 197 -12.96 3.07 7.32
N ASN A 198 -13.71 3.29 8.42
CA ASN A 198 -13.42 2.75 9.75
C ASN A 198 -13.97 1.33 9.93
N PHE A 199 -13.64 0.42 9.05
CA PHE A 199 -14.00 -0.97 9.30
C PHE A 199 -12.82 -1.73 9.95
N PRO A 200 -13.09 -2.51 11.01
CA PRO A 200 -12.03 -3.21 11.72
C PRO A 200 -11.46 -4.34 10.86
N ILE A 201 -10.14 -4.42 10.79
CA ILE A 201 -9.42 -5.53 10.14
C ILE A 201 -8.71 -6.33 11.23
N PRO A 202 -8.84 -7.68 11.24
CA PRO A 202 -8.18 -8.50 12.24
C PRO A 202 -6.66 -8.39 12.09
N LYS A 203 -5.97 -8.20 13.21
CA LYS A 203 -4.52 -8.33 13.25
C LYS A 203 -4.16 -9.79 12.93
N ILE A 204 -3.37 -9.98 11.90
CA ILE A 204 -2.99 -11.32 11.41
C ILE A 204 -2.18 -12.12 12.46
N SER A 205 -1.61 -11.46 13.47
CA SER A 205 -0.62 -12.04 14.39
C SER A 205 -1.19 -12.86 15.56
N ASP A 206 -2.49 -12.84 15.85
CA ASP A 206 -3.04 -13.42 17.08
C ASP A 206 -3.98 -14.63 16.87
N ARG A 207 -3.83 -15.34 15.77
CA ARG A 207 -4.61 -16.56 15.54
C ARG A 207 -4.03 -17.72 16.39
N LYS A 208 -4.91 -18.38 17.16
CA LYS A 208 -4.56 -19.56 17.97
C LYS A 208 -4.09 -20.78 17.16
N SER A 209 -4.18 -20.74 15.83
CA SER A 209 -3.80 -21.85 14.94
C SER A 209 -2.41 -21.64 14.36
N ASN A 210 -1.48 -22.51 14.74
CA ASN A 210 -0.10 -22.53 14.22
C ASN A 210 -0.07 -22.77 12.69
N LEU A 211 -1.04 -23.53 12.16
CA LEU A 211 -1.16 -23.78 10.71
C LEU A 211 -1.50 -22.49 9.94
N ALA A 212 -2.46 -21.70 10.43
CA ALA A 212 -2.85 -20.45 9.80
C ALA A 212 -1.70 -19.42 9.84
N ASN A 213 -0.93 -19.38 10.93
CA ASN A 213 0.23 -18.49 11.03
C ASN A 213 1.36 -18.94 10.09
N GLY A 214 1.57 -20.26 9.96
CA GLY A 214 2.54 -20.84 9.03
C GLY A 214 2.20 -20.51 7.55
N THR A 215 0.95 -20.70 7.15
CA THR A 215 0.51 -20.37 5.77
C THR A 215 0.65 -18.89 5.44
N LEU A 216 0.34 -18.00 6.38
CA LEU A 216 0.52 -16.55 6.20
C LEU A 216 2.01 -16.16 6.07
N LEU A 217 2.87 -16.78 6.86
CA LEU A 217 4.32 -16.55 6.77
C LEU A 217 4.87 -17.02 5.43
N ILE A 218 4.50 -18.23 5.00
CA ILE A 218 4.93 -18.80 3.70
C ILE A 218 4.44 -17.92 2.55
N ASN A 219 3.16 -17.53 2.52
CA ASN A 219 2.63 -16.64 1.50
C ASN A 219 3.33 -15.27 1.50
N GLY A 220 3.64 -14.74 2.68
CA GLY A 220 4.38 -13.48 2.81
C GLY A 220 5.81 -13.55 2.27
N ILE A 221 6.52 -14.67 2.50
CA ILE A 221 7.87 -14.90 1.96
C ILE A 221 7.80 -15.13 0.45
N LEU A 222 6.90 -16.00 -0.01
CA LEU A 222 6.72 -16.30 -1.44
C LEU A 222 6.34 -15.03 -2.21
N GLY A 223 5.40 -14.24 -1.70
CA GLY A 223 5.02 -12.95 -2.29
C GLY A 223 6.19 -11.97 -2.38
N SER A 224 7.05 -11.93 -1.34
CA SER A 224 8.25 -11.08 -1.36
C SER A 224 9.26 -11.55 -2.41
N ILE A 225 9.46 -12.86 -2.56
CA ILE A 225 10.32 -13.45 -3.60
C ILE A 225 9.75 -13.14 -4.99
N CYS A 226 8.45 -13.37 -5.20
CA CYS A 226 7.79 -13.07 -6.48
C CYS A 226 7.89 -11.59 -6.85
N GLY A 227 7.70 -10.69 -5.89
CA GLY A 227 7.82 -9.25 -6.10
C GLY A 227 9.25 -8.81 -6.42
N MET A 228 10.26 -9.36 -5.72
CA MET A 228 11.66 -9.02 -5.93
C MET A 228 12.19 -9.51 -7.29
N PHE A 229 11.82 -10.74 -7.70
CA PHE A 229 12.31 -11.36 -8.93
C PHE A 229 11.35 -11.22 -10.12
N ARG A 230 10.27 -10.43 -9.98
CA ARG A 230 9.25 -10.20 -11.02
C ARG A 230 8.62 -11.50 -11.53
N LEU A 231 8.36 -12.44 -10.61
CA LEU A 231 7.81 -13.75 -10.92
C LEU A 231 6.30 -13.79 -10.62
N TRP A 232 5.58 -14.61 -11.37
CA TRP A 232 4.18 -14.98 -11.13
C TRP A 232 3.27 -13.81 -10.72
N PRO A 233 3.05 -12.81 -11.58
CA PRO A 233 2.21 -11.66 -11.25
C PRO A 233 0.78 -12.05 -10.91
N GLU A 234 0.27 -13.15 -11.47
CA GLU A 234 -1.05 -13.70 -11.18
C GLU A 234 -1.16 -14.11 -9.70
N TYR A 235 -0.13 -14.76 -9.19
CA TYR A 235 -0.09 -15.13 -7.77
C TYR A 235 -0.17 -13.88 -6.87
N LEU A 236 0.59 -12.84 -7.19
CA LEU A 236 0.55 -11.57 -6.45
C LEU A 236 -0.82 -10.93 -6.52
N PHE A 237 -1.43 -10.88 -7.71
CA PHE A 237 -2.76 -10.33 -7.92
C PHE A 237 -3.82 -11.04 -7.07
N PHE A 238 -3.88 -12.38 -7.15
CA PHE A 238 -4.84 -13.16 -6.38
C PHE A 238 -4.54 -13.16 -4.88
N MET A 239 -3.29 -13.15 -4.47
CA MET A 239 -2.89 -13.09 -3.07
C MET A 239 -3.33 -11.76 -2.42
N ILE A 240 -3.04 -10.63 -3.07
CA ILE A 240 -3.39 -9.31 -2.54
C ILE A 240 -4.91 -9.10 -2.61
N GLY A 241 -5.54 -9.43 -3.74
CA GLY A 241 -6.98 -9.35 -3.93
C GLY A 241 -7.75 -10.24 -2.93
N GLY A 242 -7.30 -11.47 -2.74
CA GLY A 242 -7.86 -12.40 -1.76
C GLY A 242 -7.73 -11.88 -0.32
N PHE A 243 -6.59 -11.28 0.02
CA PHE A 243 -6.45 -10.59 1.31
C PHE A 243 -7.46 -9.45 1.47
N MET A 244 -7.63 -8.60 0.46
CA MET A 244 -8.58 -7.47 0.52
C MET A 244 -10.02 -7.97 0.68
N VAL A 245 -10.43 -8.97 -0.11
CA VAL A 245 -11.77 -9.56 -0.03
C VAL A 245 -12.00 -10.21 1.34
N THR A 246 -11.05 -10.99 1.85
CA THR A 246 -11.19 -11.63 3.17
C THR A 246 -11.26 -10.60 4.29
N ALA A 247 -10.51 -9.50 4.21
CA ALA A 247 -10.57 -8.41 5.17
C ALA A 247 -11.94 -7.73 5.18
N ILE A 248 -12.52 -7.46 4.00
CA ILE A 248 -13.85 -6.86 3.86
C ILE A 248 -14.94 -7.80 4.39
N VAL A 249 -14.94 -9.06 3.97
CA VAL A 249 -15.92 -10.07 4.40
C VAL A 249 -15.87 -10.26 5.90
N TRP A 250 -14.68 -10.37 6.46
CA TRP A 250 -14.51 -10.49 7.91
C TRP A 250 -15.05 -9.26 8.63
N SER A 251 -14.75 -8.06 8.16
CA SER A 251 -15.25 -6.83 8.76
C SER A 251 -16.77 -6.76 8.77
N ILE A 252 -17.43 -7.09 7.67
CA ILE A 252 -18.90 -7.09 7.57
C ILE A 252 -19.52 -8.10 8.56
N THR A 253 -18.89 -9.29 8.69
CA THR A 253 -19.40 -10.37 9.53
C THR A 253 -19.23 -10.09 11.01
N TYR A 254 -18.10 -9.50 11.41
CA TYR A 254 -17.72 -9.29 12.82
C TYR A 254 -17.92 -7.87 13.34
N HIS A 255 -18.35 -6.93 12.51
CA HIS A 255 -18.60 -5.53 12.91
C HIS A 255 -19.58 -5.42 14.08
N LYS A 256 -20.54 -6.32 14.19
CA LYS A 256 -21.56 -6.33 15.27
C LYS A 256 -21.02 -6.76 16.65
N THR A 257 -19.88 -7.44 16.69
CA THR A 257 -19.28 -7.95 17.95
C THR A 257 -18.23 -7.02 18.54
N LEU A 258 -17.75 -6.04 17.75
CA LEU A 258 -16.77 -5.06 18.18
C LEU A 258 -17.49 -3.72 18.37
N GLU A 259 -17.87 -3.37 19.62
CA GLU A 259 -18.26 -2.00 19.92
C GLU A 259 -17.05 -1.09 19.68
N PRO A 260 -17.11 -0.20 18.67
CA PRO A 260 -16.01 0.70 18.41
C PRO A 260 -15.91 1.66 19.61
N LYS A 261 -14.79 1.67 20.32
CA LYS A 261 -14.44 2.79 21.16
C LYS A 261 -14.44 4.00 20.22
N ARG A 262 -15.39 4.93 20.37
CA ARG A 262 -15.40 6.18 19.60
C ARG A 262 -14.08 6.88 19.88
N LEU A 263 -13.15 6.73 18.95
CA LEU A 263 -11.97 7.59 18.88
C LEU A 263 -12.48 8.89 18.28
N ASP A 264 -12.64 9.89 19.13
CA ASP A 264 -12.87 11.25 18.66
C ASP A 264 -11.52 11.74 18.15
N PRO A 265 -11.32 11.88 16.82
CA PRO A 265 -10.05 12.34 16.27
C PRO A 265 -9.78 13.82 16.58
N TYR A 266 -10.76 14.49 17.18
CA TYR A 266 -10.68 15.90 17.58
C TYR A 266 -11.00 16.01 19.08
N PRO A 267 -10.02 15.76 19.99
CA PRO A 267 -10.22 16.07 21.40
C PRO A 267 -10.41 17.59 21.55
N ASN A 268 -11.50 17.99 22.24
CA ASN A 268 -11.76 19.38 22.59
C ASN A 268 -10.61 19.98 23.41
#